data_0fde345fa6580543a9b2895e0c66157e
#
_entry.id   0fde345fa6580543a9b2895e0c66157e
#
_cell.length_a   1.000
_cell.length_b   1.000
_cell.length_c   1.000
_cell.angle_alpha   90.00
_cell.angle_beta   90.00
_cell.angle_gamma   90.00
#
_symmetry.space_group_name_H-M   'P 1'
#
loop_
_entity.id
_entity.type
_entity.pdbx_description
1 polymer ?
#
loop_
_entity_poly.entity_id
_entity_poly.type
_entity_poly.pdbx_seq_one_letter_code
_entity_poly.pdbx_strand_id
1 'polypeptide(L)' 'ADRLLFCAKEATYKCWFPMTRRWLDFDEAEIELRADGTFVSQLLARPAPVPVVEGRWVVRGGYVVASTYVR' A
#
# COMPACT_ATOMS: atom_id res chain seq x y z
N ALA A 1 -14.84 4.60 -7.24
CA ALA A 1 -13.64 4.03 -6.66
C ALA A 1 -12.96 5.07 -5.80
N ASP A 2 -12.39 4.63 -4.72
CA ASP A 2 -11.74 5.52 -3.79
C ASP A 2 -10.31 5.79 -4.27
N ARG A 3 -10.05 7.05 -4.60
CA ARG A 3 -8.73 7.47 -5.08
C ARG A 3 -7.65 7.22 -4.03
N LEU A 4 -7.97 7.44 -2.76
CA LEU A 4 -7.03 7.21 -1.67
C LEU A 4 -6.67 5.73 -1.58
N LEU A 5 -7.66 4.85 -1.68
CA LEU A 5 -7.42 3.42 -1.66
C LEU A 5 -6.55 2.99 -2.85
N PHE A 6 -6.82 3.55 -4.03
CA PHE A 6 -6.03 3.26 -5.21
C PHE A 6 -4.57 3.68 -5.00
N CYS A 7 -4.34 4.88 -4.47
CA CYS A 7 -2.98 5.37 -4.23
C CYS A 7 -2.25 4.51 -3.19
N ALA A 8 -2.95 4.07 -2.15
CA ALA A 8 -2.37 3.19 -1.15
C ALA A 8 -1.96 1.85 -1.74
N LYS A 9 -2.78 1.28 -2.61
CA LYS A 9 -2.44 0.02 -3.29
C LYS A 9 -1.29 0.19 -4.27
N GLU A 10 -1.23 1.32 -4.98
CA GLU A 10 -0.11 1.63 -5.86
C GLU A 10 1.20 1.73 -5.07
N ALA A 11 1.17 2.43 -3.94
CA ALA A 11 2.34 2.56 -3.09
C ALA A 11 2.79 1.20 -2.54
N THR A 12 1.84 0.35 -2.17
CA THR A 12 2.12 -1.01 -1.71
C THR A 12 2.78 -1.83 -2.81
N TYR A 13 2.25 -1.75 -4.03
CA TYR A 13 2.82 -2.46 -5.16
C TYR A 13 4.26 -2.01 -5.44
N LYS A 14 4.52 -0.72 -5.37
CA LYS A 14 5.87 -0.19 -5.60
C LYS A 14 6.86 -0.65 -4.54
N CYS A 15 6.38 -0.95 -3.35
CA CYS A 15 7.20 -1.54 -2.30
C CYS A 15 7.42 -3.05 -2.56
N TRP A 16 6.37 -3.73 -3.00
CA TRP A 16 6.36 -5.17 -3.20
C TRP A 16 7.25 -5.63 -4.35
N PHE A 17 7.15 -4.96 -5.51
CA PHE A 17 7.80 -5.44 -6.71
C PHE A 17 9.33 -5.50 -6.59
N PRO A 18 10.01 -4.46 -6.05
CA PRO A 18 11.46 -4.54 -5.90
C PRO A 18 11.92 -5.69 -5.00
N MET A 19 11.11 -6.07 -4.01
CA MET A 19 11.46 -7.15 -3.09
C MET A 19 11.27 -8.53 -3.69
N THR A 20 10.24 -8.70 -4.51
CA THR A 20 9.82 -10.03 -4.94
C THR A 20 10.01 -10.28 -6.43
N ARG A 21 10.03 -9.22 -7.25
CA ARG A 21 10.00 -9.29 -8.71
C ARG A 21 8.80 -10.07 -9.21
N ARG A 22 7.72 -10.11 -8.41
CA ARG A 22 6.49 -10.82 -8.76
C ARG A 22 5.34 -9.84 -8.86
N TRP A 23 4.36 -10.18 -9.69
CA TRP A 23 3.15 -9.41 -9.80
C TRP A 23 2.32 -9.54 -8.51
N LEU A 24 1.67 -8.47 -8.13
CA LEU A 24 0.74 -8.47 -7.01
C LEU A 24 -0.60 -8.00 -7.54
N ASP A 25 -1.59 -8.89 -7.51
CA ASP A 25 -2.93 -8.54 -7.96
C ASP A 25 -3.57 -7.54 -6.99
N PHE A 26 -4.49 -6.75 -7.53
CA PHE A 26 -5.12 -5.68 -6.76
C PHE A 26 -5.82 -6.19 -5.50
N ASP A 27 -6.36 -7.39 -5.53
CA ASP A 27 -7.05 -8.01 -4.39
C ASP A 27 -6.12 -8.81 -3.47
N GLU A 28 -4.83 -8.87 -3.78
CA GLU A 28 -3.85 -9.54 -2.93
C GLU A 28 -3.25 -8.63 -1.87
N ALA A 29 -3.71 -7.40 -1.78
CA ALA A 29 -3.32 -6.47 -0.73
C ALA A 29 -4.59 -5.91 -0.09
N GLU A 30 -4.71 -6.10 1.20
CA GLU A 30 -5.85 -5.59 1.96
C GLU A 30 -5.41 -4.35 2.71
N ILE A 31 -6.07 -3.23 2.44
CA ILE A 31 -5.65 -1.92 2.95
C ILE A 31 -6.58 -1.47 4.05
N GLU A 32 -6.00 -1.10 5.19
CA GLU A 32 -6.71 -0.41 6.26
C GLU A 32 -6.27 1.04 6.28
N LEU A 33 -7.18 1.94 5.94
CA LEU A 33 -6.92 3.38 5.97
C LEU A 33 -7.33 3.93 7.33
N ARG A 34 -6.46 4.73 7.94
CA ARG A 34 -6.72 5.31 9.26
C ARG A 34 -6.83 6.82 9.16
N ALA A 35 -7.66 7.39 10.01
CA ALA A 35 -7.93 8.82 10.02
C ALA A 35 -6.71 9.67 10.37
N ASP A 36 -5.71 9.08 11.01
CA ASP A 36 -4.49 9.80 11.40
C ASP A 36 -3.49 9.98 10.26
N GLY A 37 -3.84 9.59 9.05
CA GLY A 37 -2.95 9.74 7.90
C GLY A 37 -2.04 8.55 7.68
N THR A 38 -2.29 7.43 8.34
CA THR A 38 -1.52 6.21 8.13
C THR A 38 -2.39 5.15 7.48
N PHE A 39 -1.74 4.14 6.90
CA PHE A 39 -2.45 2.96 6.42
C PHE A 39 -1.58 1.73 6.60
N VAL A 40 -2.24 0.57 6.65
CA VAL A 40 -1.57 -0.71 6.76
C VAL A 40 -2.05 -1.59 5.61
N SER A 41 -1.10 -2.18 4.90
CA SER A 41 -1.40 -3.13 3.81
C SER A 41 -1.04 -4.53 4.28
N GLN A 42 -2.04 -5.41 4.33
CA GLN A 42 -1.79 -6.82 4.59
C GLN A 42 -1.60 -7.51 3.26
N LEU A 43 -0.45 -8.14 3.08
CA LEU A 43 -0.10 -8.81 1.83
C LEU A 43 -0.57 -10.25 1.89
N LEU A 44 -1.55 -10.57 1.05
CA LEU A 44 -2.18 -11.89 1.03
C LEU A 44 -1.47 -12.87 0.11
N ALA A 45 -0.65 -12.37 -0.82
CA ALA A 45 0.11 -13.24 -1.71
C ALA A 45 1.17 -14.01 -0.93
N ARG A 46 1.40 -15.25 -1.33
CA ARG A 46 2.37 -16.13 -0.66
C ARG A 46 3.36 -16.69 -1.67
N PRO A 47 4.64 -16.86 -1.29
CA PRO A 47 5.24 -16.39 -0.05
C PRO A 47 5.45 -14.87 -0.07
N ALA A 48 5.37 -14.23 1.09
CA ALA A 48 5.61 -12.80 1.21
C ALA A 48 6.84 -12.58 2.10
N PRO A 49 7.82 -11.76 1.64
CA PRO A 49 8.99 -11.47 2.47
C PRO A 49 8.63 -10.69 3.73
N VAL A 50 7.57 -9.87 3.63
CA VAL A 50 6.98 -9.21 4.79
C VAL A 50 5.46 -9.37 4.69
N PRO A 51 4.79 -9.72 5.79
CA PRO A 51 3.34 -9.91 5.75
C PRO A 51 2.56 -8.61 5.74
N VAL A 52 3.17 -7.52 6.20
CA VAL A 52 2.50 -6.24 6.39
C VAL A 52 3.42 -5.12 5.92
N VAL A 53 2.85 -4.16 5.19
CA VAL A 53 3.55 -2.94 4.79
C VAL A 53 2.80 -1.77 5.40
N GLU A 54 3.51 -0.86 6.04
CA GLU A 54 2.91 0.34 6.62
C GLU A 54 3.15 1.52 5.69
N GLY A 55 2.26 2.51 5.76
CA GLY A 55 2.41 3.68 4.93
C GLY A 55 1.74 4.90 5.51
N ARG A 56 1.90 6.00 4.82
CA ARG A 56 1.29 7.28 5.16
C ARG A 56 0.64 7.87 3.92
N TRP A 57 -0.42 8.63 4.13
CA TRP A 57 -1.09 9.33 3.04
C TRP A 57 -1.37 10.77 3.47
N VAL A 58 -1.47 11.64 2.47
CA VAL A 58 -1.82 13.04 2.70
C VAL A 58 -2.56 13.55 1.47
N VAL A 59 -3.50 14.46 1.69
CA VAL A 59 -4.21 15.14 0.60
C VAL A 59 -3.75 16.60 0.59
N ARG A 60 -3.23 17.04 -0.54
CA ARG A 60 -2.74 18.41 -0.71
C ARG A 60 -3.16 18.95 -2.06
N GLY A 61 -3.80 20.13 -2.06
CA GLY A 61 -4.12 20.83 -3.28
C GLY A 61 -4.85 19.97 -4.31
N GLY A 62 -5.75 19.09 -3.86
CA GLY A 62 -6.47 18.19 -4.75
C GLY A 62 -5.72 16.92 -5.13
N TYR A 63 -4.51 16.74 -4.63
CA TYR A 63 -3.72 15.53 -4.89
C TYR A 63 -3.69 14.63 -3.68
N VAL A 64 -3.68 13.33 -3.93
CA VAL A 64 -3.45 12.32 -2.89
C VAL A 64 -2.05 11.78 -3.07
N VAL A 65 -1.25 11.82 -2.01
CA VAL A 65 0.10 11.28 -2.02
C VAL A 65 0.16 10.18 -0.97
N ALA A 66 0.64 9.02 -1.37
CA ALA A 66 0.80 7.89 -0.47
C ALA A 66 2.20 7.32 -0.62
N SER A 67 2.81 6.95 0.50
CA SER A 67 4.14 6.34 0.49
C SER A 67 4.15 5.19 1.49
N THR A 68 5.02 4.22 1.25
CA THR A 68 5.15 3.06 2.12
C THR A 68 6.55 2.99 2.69
N TYR A 69 6.67 2.28 3.80
CA TYR A 69 7.96 1.97 4.37
C TYR A 69 7.89 0.58 5.03
N VAL A 70 9.02 -0.06 5.12
CA VAL A 70 9.16 -1.37 5.75
C VAL A 70 10.05 -1.24 6.95
N ARG A 71 9.60 -1.81 8.07
CA ARG A 71 10.37 -1.79 9.30
C ARG A 71 11.39 -2.91 9.35
#